data_7f66f87d908c4989084285133a6372e8
#
_entry.id   7f66f87d908c4989084285133a6372e8
#
_cell.length_a   1.000
_cell.length_b   1.000
_cell.length_c   1.000
_cell.angle_alpha   90.00
_cell.angle_beta   90.00
_cell.angle_gamma   90.00
#
_symmetry.space_group_name_H-M   'P 1'
#
loop_
_entity.id
_entity.type
_entity.pdbx_description
1 polymer ?
#
loop_
_entity_poly.entity_id
_entity_poly.type
_entity_poly.pdbx_seq_one_letter_code
_entity_poly.pdbx_strand_id
1 'polypeptide(L)'
;MDQWHDGARPIAFLRMLKSSAHGALRAKNACSTAGGWAKTMLFKARVSMSELGSLSTLLPVDAVLLRQEAPDWRAAVRLAGRALTTSGATDATYADEMIATVEALGPYIVIAPGVALAHARPSPAVRRTGLSWVGLATPVPFGHPQNDPVRLVVGLAARNDEDHIAALATLAELLADEARRAELERAPTPAALHALIVAYEQIQVVPETA
;
A
#
# COMPACT_ATOMS: atom_id res chain seq x y z
N MET A 1 -2.05 14.81 -27.91
CA MET A 1 -0.60 15.03 -27.90
C MET A 1 -0.29 15.88 -26.69
N ASP A 2 0.54 15.33 -25.82
CA ASP A 2 1.27 16.01 -24.74
C ASP A 2 0.48 16.75 -23.63
N GLN A 3 0.20 16.00 -22.54
CA GLN A 3 0.14 16.60 -21.19
C GLN A 3 0.23 15.54 -20.08
N TRP A 4 1.30 14.73 -20.05
CA TRP A 4 1.58 13.83 -18.92
C TRP A 4 3.05 13.87 -18.50
N HIS A 5 3.58 15.07 -18.25
CA HIS A 5 4.88 15.28 -17.59
C HIS A 5 4.65 15.86 -16.19
N ASP A 6 4.06 15.09 -15.30
CA ASP A 6 4.13 15.44 -13.87
C ASP A 6 4.17 14.17 -12.99
N GLY A 7 5.34 13.54 -12.94
CA GLY A 7 5.63 12.41 -12.05
C GLY A 7 5.67 12.76 -10.55
N ALA A 8 5.31 14.00 -10.18
CA ALA A 8 5.39 14.49 -8.81
C ALA A 8 4.10 14.31 -7.99
N ARG A 9 2.98 13.97 -8.61
CA ARG A 9 1.68 13.93 -7.93
C ARG A 9 1.49 12.80 -6.90
N PRO A 10 1.98 11.57 -7.13
CA PRO A 10 1.89 10.51 -6.11
C PRO A 10 2.74 10.81 -4.86
N ILE A 11 3.92 11.42 -5.07
CA ILE A 11 4.86 11.75 -3.98
C ILE A 11 4.33 12.89 -3.12
N ALA A 12 3.64 13.87 -3.72
CA ALA A 12 3.01 14.97 -3.00
C ALA A 12 1.87 14.49 -2.10
N PHE A 13 1.08 13.52 -2.55
CA PHE A 13 0.00 12.92 -1.78
C PHE A 13 0.52 12.12 -0.56
N LEU A 14 1.55 11.30 -0.75
CA LEU A 14 2.21 10.58 0.35
C LEU A 14 2.90 11.53 1.35
N ARG A 15 3.47 12.64 0.86
CA ARG A 15 4.08 13.68 1.70
C ARG A 15 3.05 14.44 2.53
N MET A 16 1.84 14.62 2.01
CA MET A 16 0.72 15.25 2.69
C MET A 16 0.15 14.35 3.81
N LEU A 17 0.09 13.03 3.61
CA LEU A 17 -0.29 12.07 4.65
C LEU A 17 0.71 12.06 5.82
N LYS A 18 2.02 12.20 5.56
CA LYS A 18 3.05 12.33 6.62
C LYS A 18 2.89 13.62 7.43
N SER A 19 2.41 14.71 6.84
CA SER A 19 2.20 15.99 7.54
C SER A 19 0.97 15.96 8.46
N SER A 20 -0.05 15.19 8.13
CA SER A 20 -1.28 15.09 8.95
C SER A 20 -1.10 14.31 10.24
N ALA A 21 -0.20 13.33 10.29
CA ALA A 21 0.03 12.50 11.48
C ALA A 21 0.70 13.26 12.65
N HIS A 22 1.39 14.38 12.41
CA HIS A 22 2.07 15.21 13.44
C HIS A 22 1.31 16.50 13.81
N GLY A 23 0.16 16.78 13.17
CA GLY A 23 -0.56 18.05 13.28
C GLY A 23 -1.88 18.03 14.03
N ALA A 24 -2.33 16.90 14.56
CA ALA A 24 -3.69 16.75 15.11
C ALA A 24 -3.97 17.56 16.41
N LEU A 25 -2.99 18.24 17.00
CA LEU A 25 -3.18 19.00 18.25
C LEU A 25 -3.15 20.52 18.13
N ARG A 26 -3.01 21.12 16.95
CA ARG A 26 -2.89 22.60 16.84
C ARG A 26 -3.60 23.31 15.69
N ALA A 27 -4.59 22.72 15.06
CA ALA A 27 -5.30 23.35 13.93
C ALA A 27 -6.78 23.55 14.18
N LYS A 28 -7.16 24.34 15.18
CA LYS A 28 -8.55 24.82 15.35
C LYS A 28 -8.87 26.09 14.55
N ASN A 29 -7.94 26.76 13.89
CA ASN A 29 -8.18 28.08 13.29
C ASN A 29 -7.56 28.35 11.91
N ALA A 30 -7.39 27.35 11.03
CA ALA A 30 -6.93 27.62 9.66
C ALA A 30 -7.69 26.72 8.67
N CYS A 31 -8.99 26.94 8.54
CA CYS A 31 -9.81 26.20 7.58
C CYS A 31 -10.75 27.17 6.87
N SER A 32 -10.33 27.73 5.73
CA SER A 32 -11.31 28.40 4.84
C SER A 32 -11.12 28.17 3.34
N THR A 33 -9.97 27.77 2.81
CA THR A 33 -9.83 27.69 1.34
C THR A 33 -9.19 26.42 0.76
N ALA A 34 -8.59 25.57 1.57
CA ALA A 34 -7.98 24.30 1.12
C ALA A 34 -8.90 23.08 1.32
N GLY A 35 -10.11 23.25 1.84
CA GLY A 35 -10.95 22.17 2.35
C GLY A 35 -11.82 21.43 1.31
N GLY A 36 -12.07 22.02 0.16
CA GLY A 36 -13.06 21.47 -0.77
C GLY A 36 -12.55 20.25 -1.55
N TRP A 37 -11.39 20.37 -2.15
CA TRP A 37 -10.83 19.29 -2.99
C TRP A 37 -10.31 18.09 -2.16
N ALA A 38 -9.75 18.34 -0.99
CA ALA A 38 -9.30 17.27 -0.09
C ALA A 38 -10.48 16.46 0.47
N LYS A 39 -11.59 17.13 0.83
CA LYS A 39 -12.85 16.47 1.22
C LYS A 39 -13.47 15.70 0.06
N THR A 40 -13.44 16.25 -1.15
CA THR A 40 -13.95 15.58 -2.36
C THR A 40 -13.11 14.37 -2.74
N MET A 41 -11.77 14.43 -2.60
CA MET A 41 -10.85 13.30 -2.83
C MET A 41 -11.05 12.21 -1.78
N LEU A 42 -11.15 12.55 -0.50
CA LEU A 42 -11.45 11.61 0.59
C LEU A 42 -12.84 11.00 0.44
N PHE A 43 -13.85 11.78 0.01
CA PHE A 43 -15.19 11.27 -0.25
C PHE A 43 -15.22 10.33 -1.47
N LYS A 44 -14.55 10.68 -2.58
CA LYS A 44 -14.39 9.79 -3.73
C LYS A 44 -13.63 8.52 -3.39
N ALA A 45 -12.55 8.61 -2.61
CA ALA A 45 -11.81 7.44 -2.14
C ALA A 45 -12.70 6.52 -1.27
N ARG A 46 -13.51 7.08 -0.38
CA ARG A 46 -14.46 6.32 0.46
C ARG A 46 -15.58 5.65 -0.33
N VAL A 47 -16.12 6.31 -1.35
CA VAL A 47 -17.16 5.74 -2.23
C VAL A 47 -16.56 4.62 -3.09
N SER A 48 -15.35 4.81 -3.61
CA SER A 48 -14.64 3.78 -4.38
C SER A 48 -14.26 2.56 -3.53
N MET A 49 -13.99 2.73 -2.22
CA MET A 49 -13.71 1.62 -1.30
C MET A 49 -14.90 0.69 -1.09
N SER A 50 -16.14 1.19 -1.17
CA SER A 50 -17.33 0.34 -1.09
C SER A 50 -17.50 -0.57 -2.30
N GLU A 51 -16.89 -0.22 -3.43
CA GLU A 51 -16.90 -1.01 -4.67
C GLU A 51 -15.69 -1.97 -4.77
N LEU A 52 -14.55 -1.62 -4.16
CA LEU A 52 -13.33 -2.44 -4.15
C LEU A 52 -13.40 -3.65 -3.22
N GLY A 53 -14.31 -3.64 -2.25
CA GLY A 53 -14.35 -4.60 -1.16
C GLY A 53 -13.44 -4.22 0.02
N SER A 54 -13.49 -5.04 1.05
CA SER A 54 -12.71 -4.85 2.28
C SER A 54 -11.21 -5.11 2.06
N LEU A 55 -10.37 -4.58 2.94
CA LEU A 55 -8.92 -4.83 2.91
C LEU A 55 -8.61 -6.33 3.01
N SER A 56 -9.37 -7.07 3.83
CA SER A 56 -9.26 -8.52 3.95
C SER A 56 -9.59 -9.26 2.63
N THR A 57 -10.49 -8.72 1.81
CA THR A 57 -10.77 -9.22 0.47
C THR A 57 -9.63 -8.92 -0.51
N LEU A 58 -9.02 -7.73 -0.41
CA LEU A 58 -7.89 -7.34 -1.25
C LEU A 58 -6.61 -8.10 -0.89
N LEU A 59 -6.43 -8.47 0.38
CA LEU A 59 -5.27 -9.19 0.90
C LEU A 59 -5.70 -10.55 1.49
N PRO A 60 -6.01 -11.55 0.67
CA PRO A 60 -6.38 -12.88 1.15
C PRO A 60 -5.17 -13.62 1.76
N VAL A 61 -5.43 -14.68 2.51
CA VAL A 61 -4.41 -15.44 3.26
C VAL A 61 -3.27 -15.97 2.37
N ASP A 62 -3.58 -16.39 1.13
CA ASP A 62 -2.61 -16.90 0.16
C ASP A 62 -1.75 -15.80 -0.49
N ALA A 63 -2.10 -14.53 -0.31
CA ALA A 63 -1.28 -13.38 -0.67
C ALA A 63 -0.32 -12.92 0.45
N VAL A 64 -0.28 -13.64 1.59
CA VAL A 64 0.56 -13.31 2.72
C VAL A 64 1.74 -14.27 2.83
N LEU A 65 2.94 -13.76 2.72
CA LEU A 65 4.20 -14.47 2.91
C LEU A 65 4.94 -13.89 4.11
N LEU A 66 5.29 -14.72 5.09
CA LEU A 66 5.98 -14.29 6.31
C LEU A 66 7.39 -14.90 6.36
N ARG A 67 8.34 -14.12 6.90
CA ARG A 67 9.72 -14.54 7.13
C ARG A 67 10.42 -15.11 5.88
N GLN A 68 10.27 -14.39 4.76
CA GLN A 68 10.87 -14.78 3.49
C GLN A 68 12.32 -14.29 3.37
N GLU A 69 13.19 -15.10 2.82
CA GLU A 69 14.55 -14.70 2.45
C GLU A 69 14.56 -14.12 1.03
N ALA A 70 15.27 -13.01 0.86
CA ALA A 70 15.52 -12.39 -0.44
C ALA A 70 16.96 -11.86 -0.48
N PRO A 71 17.78 -12.26 -1.47
CA PRO A 71 19.16 -11.81 -1.59
C PRO A 71 19.29 -10.34 -1.98
N ASP A 72 18.28 -9.76 -2.63
CA ASP A 72 18.24 -8.39 -3.11
C ASP A 72 16.80 -7.86 -3.24
N TRP A 73 16.66 -6.58 -3.55
CA TRP A 73 15.36 -5.94 -3.70
C TRP A 73 14.53 -6.50 -4.87
N ARG A 74 15.18 -6.99 -5.95
CA ARG A 74 14.46 -7.61 -7.09
C ARG A 74 13.80 -8.92 -6.66
N ALA A 75 14.53 -9.72 -5.91
CA ALA A 75 14.00 -10.96 -5.34
C ALA A 75 12.84 -10.69 -4.37
N ALA A 76 12.94 -9.64 -3.54
CA ALA A 76 11.88 -9.22 -2.63
C ALA A 76 10.61 -8.75 -3.39
N VAL A 77 10.77 -7.97 -4.47
CA VAL A 77 9.65 -7.56 -5.35
C VAL A 77 9.03 -8.76 -6.07
N ARG A 78 9.86 -9.73 -6.53
CA ARG A 78 9.34 -10.98 -7.13
C ARG A 78 8.50 -11.80 -6.14
N LEU A 79 8.88 -11.82 -4.86
CA LEU A 79 8.06 -12.46 -3.83
C LEU A 79 6.67 -11.82 -3.74
N ALA A 80 6.59 -10.49 -3.73
CA ALA A 80 5.34 -9.77 -3.72
C ALA A 80 4.49 -10.06 -4.99
N GLY A 81 5.13 -10.06 -6.17
CA GLY A 81 4.46 -10.41 -7.43
C GLY A 81 3.95 -11.85 -7.44
N ARG A 82 4.73 -12.82 -6.95
CA ARG A 82 4.27 -14.21 -6.84
C ARG A 82 3.06 -14.35 -5.91
N ALA A 83 3.04 -13.66 -4.79
CA ALA A 83 1.89 -13.66 -3.89
C ALA A 83 0.64 -13.08 -4.55
N LEU A 84 0.77 -11.99 -5.34
CA LEU A 84 -0.32 -11.45 -6.17
C LEU A 84 -0.81 -12.46 -7.21
N THR A 85 0.11 -13.20 -7.85
CA THR A 85 -0.24 -14.23 -8.83
C THR A 85 -0.93 -15.43 -8.17
N THR A 86 -0.42 -15.89 -7.02
CA THR A 86 -1.00 -17.00 -6.25
C THR A 86 -2.44 -16.69 -5.83
N SER A 87 -2.70 -15.46 -5.40
CA SER A 87 -4.05 -15.01 -5.04
C SER A 87 -4.97 -14.75 -6.26
N GLY A 88 -4.45 -14.87 -7.49
CA GLY A 88 -5.21 -14.62 -8.72
C GLY A 88 -5.42 -13.14 -9.05
N ALA A 89 -4.71 -12.22 -8.39
CA ALA A 89 -4.81 -10.79 -8.68
C ALA A 89 -4.11 -10.42 -9.99
N THR A 90 -3.01 -11.10 -10.33
CA THR A 90 -2.23 -10.85 -11.55
C THR A 90 -1.84 -12.15 -12.24
N ASP A 91 -1.30 -12.04 -13.45
CA ASP A 91 -0.48 -13.09 -14.01
C ASP A 91 1.01 -12.94 -13.62
N ALA A 92 1.85 -13.87 -14.07
CA ALA A 92 3.25 -13.93 -13.65
C ALA A 92 4.11 -12.78 -14.20
N THR A 93 3.69 -12.10 -15.26
CA THR A 93 4.46 -11.02 -15.93
C THR A 93 4.44 -9.73 -15.10
N TYR A 94 3.44 -9.55 -14.23
CA TYR A 94 3.30 -8.34 -13.42
C TYR A 94 4.50 -8.10 -12.49
N ALA A 95 5.15 -9.15 -12.00
CA ALA A 95 6.34 -9.03 -11.17
C ALA A 95 7.50 -8.34 -11.91
N ASP A 96 7.67 -8.63 -13.20
CA ASP A 96 8.70 -8.00 -14.02
C ASP A 96 8.33 -6.55 -14.38
N GLU A 97 7.04 -6.24 -14.55
CA GLU A 97 6.57 -4.85 -14.71
C GLU A 97 6.87 -3.99 -13.47
N MET A 98 6.66 -4.53 -12.26
CA MET A 98 7.02 -3.86 -11.02
C MET A 98 8.53 -3.59 -10.93
N ILE A 99 9.36 -4.57 -11.28
CA ILE A 99 10.83 -4.44 -11.27
C ILE A 99 11.26 -3.39 -12.28
N ALA A 100 10.76 -3.45 -13.52
CA ALA A 100 11.08 -2.48 -14.57
C ALA A 100 10.71 -1.04 -14.15
N THR A 101 9.61 -0.86 -13.43
CA THR A 101 9.19 0.43 -12.91
C THR A 101 10.19 0.97 -11.87
N VAL A 102 10.67 0.12 -10.96
CA VAL A 102 11.71 0.52 -9.98
C VAL A 102 13.04 0.83 -10.65
N GLU A 103 13.43 0.06 -11.66
CA GLU A 103 14.66 0.31 -12.43
C GLU A 103 14.61 1.65 -13.17
N ALA A 104 13.45 2.02 -13.70
CA ALA A 104 13.26 3.27 -14.42
C ALA A 104 13.17 4.52 -13.51
N LEU A 105 12.54 4.39 -12.34
CA LEU A 105 12.20 5.52 -11.47
C LEU A 105 13.00 5.57 -10.15
N GLY A 106 13.84 4.56 -9.90
CA GLY A 106 14.60 4.43 -8.65
C GLY A 106 13.76 3.89 -7.49
N PRO A 107 14.28 3.92 -6.25
CA PRO A 107 13.68 3.28 -5.08
C PRO A 107 12.50 4.07 -4.47
N TYR A 108 11.73 4.79 -5.29
CA TYR A 108 10.58 5.61 -4.87
C TYR A 108 9.50 4.82 -4.14
N ILE A 109 9.48 3.49 -4.37
CA ILE A 109 8.53 2.56 -3.75
C ILE A 109 8.76 2.37 -2.25
N VAL A 110 9.92 2.81 -1.69
CA VAL A 110 10.20 2.73 -0.25
C VAL A 110 9.56 3.92 0.45
N ILE A 111 8.32 3.74 0.87
CA ILE A 111 7.40 4.80 1.29
C ILE A 111 7.53 5.23 2.75
N ALA A 112 8.09 4.33 3.60
CA ALA A 112 8.32 4.58 5.02
C ALA A 112 9.53 3.76 5.51
N PRO A 113 10.11 4.07 6.69
CA PRO A 113 11.22 3.28 7.23
C PRO A 113 10.90 1.80 7.28
N GLY A 114 11.67 1.01 6.52
CA GLY A 114 11.55 -0.44 6.42
C GLY A 114 10.36 -0.96 5.61
N VAL A 115 9.61 -0.09 4.89
CA VAL A 115 8.42 -0.50 4.14
C VAL A 115 8.51 -0.08 2.67
N ALA A 116 8.39 -1.04 1.77
CA ALA A 116 8.26 -0.82 0.33
C ALA A 116 6.86 -1.17 -0.17
N LEU A 117 6.32 -0.36 -1.08
CA LEU A 117 5.07 -0.62 -1.82
C LEU A 117 5.40 -0.90 -3.28
N ALA A 118 5.53 -2.17 -3.63
CA ALA A 118 5.83 -2.61 -4.98
C ALA A 118 4.57 -2.57 -5.85
N HIS A 119 4.57 -1.76 -6.90
CA HIS A 119 3.46 -1.62 -7.82
C HIS A 119 3.94 -1.20 -9.21
N ALA A 120 3.13 -1.46 -10.21
CA ALA A 120 3.26 -0.93 -11.56
C ALA A 120 1.96 -0.23 -11.99
N ARG A 121 1.96 0.40 -13.15
CA ARG A 121 0.75 0.99 -13.74
C ARG A 121 -0.26 -0.13 -14.07
N PRO A 122 -1.58 0.19 -14.11
CA PRO A 122 -2.56 -0.74 -14.63
C PRO A 122 -2.15 -1.29 -16.00
N SER A 123 -2.19 -2.61 -16.13
CA SER A 123 -1.79 -3.33 -17.34
C SER A 123 -2.69 -4.55 -17.57
N PRO A 124 -2.64 -5.19 -18.75
CA PRO A 124 -3.35 -6.44 -19.01
C PRO A 124 -2.95 -7.60 -18.09
N ALA A 125 -1.78 -7.52 -17.43
CA ALA A 125 -1.33 -8.50 -16.44
C ALA A 125 -2.20 -8.49 -15.16
N VAL A 126 -2.92 -7.39 -14.90
CA VAL A 126 -3.79 -7.27 -13.72
C VAL A 126 -5.18 -7.81 -14.02
N ARG A 127 -5.57 -8.89 -13.35
CA ARG A 127 -6.87 -9.57 -13.48
C ARG A 127 -7.92 -8.98 -12.54
N ARG A 128 -7.52 -8.64 -11.31
CA ARG A 128 -8.33 -7.95 -10.31
C ARG A 128 -7.46 -7.08 -9.42
N THR A 129 -8.04 -6.08 -8.81
CA THR A 129 -7.36 -5.29 -7.77
C THR A 129 -7.06 -6.17 -6.57
N GLY A 130 -5.83 -6.09 -6.06
CA GLY A 130 -5.39 -6.93 -4.95
C GLY A 130 -4.09 -6.45 -4.33
N LEU A 131 -3.85 -6.94 -3.12
CA LEU A 131 -2.66 -6.67 -2.32
C LEU A 131 -1.91 -7.97 -2.03
N SER A 132 -0.61 -7.87 -1.78
CA SER A 132 0.19 -8.91 -1.16
C SER A 132 1.00 -8.35 0.01
N TRP A 133 1.35 -9.21 0.96
CA TRP A 133 2.14 -8.88 2.14
C TRP A 133 3.33 -9.82 2.24
N VAL A 134 4.54 -9.28 2.19
CA VAL A 134 5.78 -10.07 2.27
C VAL A 134 6.65 -9.54 3.40
N GLY A 135 6.65 -10.22 4.54
CA GLY A 135 7.61 -9.99 5.62
C GLY A 135 8.93 -10.66 5.30
N LEU A 136 10.02 -9.90 5.31
CA LEU A 136 11.37 -10.42 5.08
C LEU A 136 11.99 -10.87 6.40
N ALA A 137 12.67 -12.03 6.38
CA ALA A 137 13.41 -12.54 7.54
C ALA A 137 14.64 -11.69 7.82
N THR A 138 15.36 -11.31 6.77
CA THR A 138 16.49 -10.38 6.81
C THR A 138 16.14 -9.13 6.04
N PRO A 139 16.29 -7.92 6.64
CA PRO A 139 16.03 -6.67 5.93
C PRO A 139 16.96 -6.48 4.72
N VAL A 140 16.39 -5.99 3.61
CA VAL A 140 17.08 -5.85 2.33
C VAL A 140 17.24 -4.37 1.94
N PRO A 141 18.41 -3.91 1.49
CA PRO A 141 18.58 -2.55 0.98
C PRO A 141 17.95 -2.41 -0.41
N PHE A 142 17.14 -1.37 -0.58
CA PHE A 142 16.51 -0.98 -1.85
C PHE A 142 17.21 0.23 -2.49
N GLY A 143 18.16 0.84 -1.80
CA GLY A 143 18.88 2.05 -2.23
C GLY A 143 18.18 3.36 -1.85
N HIS A 144 17.20 3.33 -0.95
CA HIS A 144 16.53 4.55 -0.50
C HIS A 144 17.31 5.23 0.63
N PRO A 145 17.67 6.54 0.51
CA PRO A 145 18.64 7.19 1.39
C PRO A 145 18.19 7.34 2.86
N GLN A 146 16.90 7.22 3.15
CA GLN A 146 16.35 7.49 4.50
C GLN A 146 15.53 6.34 5.07
N ASN A 147 14.99 5.45 4.24
CA ASN A 147 14.00 4.47 4.65
C ASN A 147 14.52 3.01 4.58
N ASP A 148 15.74 2.80 4.09
CA ASP A 148 16.40 1.48 4.09
C ASP A 148 16.91 1.10 5.49
N PRO A 149 17.11 -0.20 5.76
CA PRO A 149 16.74 -1.34 4.91
C PRO A 149 15.25 -1.71 5.04
N VAL A 150 14.68 -2.32 3.97
CA VAL A 150 13.28 -2.75 3.90
C VAL A 150 13.11 -4.13 4.55
N ARG A 151 12.11 -4.26 5.43
CA ARG A 151 11.69 -5.51 6.08
C ARG A 151 10.29 -5.97 5.67
N LEU A 152 9.48 -5.06 5.11
CA LEU A 152 8.12 -5.33 4.64
C LEU A 152 7.98 -4.87 3.19
N VAL A 153 7.58 -5.76 2.32
CA VAL A 153 7.20 -5.43 0.95
C VAL A 153 5.72 -5.71 0.77
N VAL A 154 4.93 -4.67 0.50
CA VAL A 154 3.53 -4.80 0.11
C VAL A 154 3.46 -4.69 -1.40
N GLY A 155 2.85 -5.68 -2.06
CA GLY A 155 2.53 -5.61 -3.49
C GLY A 155 1.14 -5.03 -3.69
N LEU A 156 0.98 -4.17 -4.70
CA LEU A 156 -0.30 -3.62 -5.12
C LEU A 156 -0.49 -3.84 -6.61
N ALA A 157 -1.60 -4.47 -6.99
CA ALA A 157 -2.11 -4.54 -8.35
C ALA A 157 -3.47 -3.82 -8.41
N ALA A 158 -3.69 -2.97 -9.39
CA ALA A 158 -4.95 -2.24 -9.59
C ALA A 158 -5.36 -2.28 -11.06
N ARG A 159 -6.67 -2.47 -11.33
CA ARG A 159 -7.21 -2.56 -12.71
C ARG A 159 -7.26 -1.21 -13.42
N ASN A 160 -7.38 -0.12 -12.65
CA ASN A 160 -7.49 1.24 -13.14
C ASN A 160 -6.95 2.23 -12.08
N ASP A 161 -6.91 3.51 -12.43
CA ASP A 161 -6.36 4.56 -11.56
C ASP A 161 -7.23 4.80 -10.32
N GLU A 162 -8.55 4.64 -10.42
CA GLU A 162 -9.48 4.80 -9.28
C GLU A 162 -9.23 3.71 -8.23
N ASP A 163 -9.17 2.45 -8.66
CA ASP A 163 -8.84 1.31 -7.81
C ASP A 163 -7.46 1.48 -7.16
N HIS A 164 -6.48 2.00 -7.93
CA HIS A 164 -5.13 2.26 -7.43
C HIS A 164 -5.14 3.28 -6.28
N ILE A 165 -5.82 4.41 -6.46
CA ILE A 165 -5.92 5.47 -5.45
C ILE A 165 -6.64 4.95 -4.19
N ALA A 166 -7.73 4.21 -4.36
CA ALA A 166 -8.50 3.67 -3.25
C ALA A 166 -7.69 2.64 -2.44
N ALA A 167 -7.03 1.69 -3.10
CA ALA A 167 -6.18 0.70 -2.44
C ALA A 167 -4.98 1.35 -1.71
N LEU A 168 -4.36 2.39 -2.30
CA LEU A 168 -3.32 3.18 -1.65
C LEU A 168 -3.83 3.86 -0.37
N ALA A 169 -5.02 4.46 -0.41
CA ALA A 169 -5.60 5.15 0.74
C ALA A 169 -5.85 4.16 1.90
N THR A 170 -6.46 3.02 1.61
CA THR A 170 -6.72 1.96 2.60
C THR A 170 -5.44 1.43 3.22
N LEU A 171 -4.42 1.17 2.39
CA LEU A 171 -3.13 0.69 2.86
C LEU A 171 -2.42 1.75 3.72
N ALA A 172 -2.50 3.03 3.32
CA ALA A 172 -1.91 4.13 4.08
C ALA A 172 -2.54 4.25 5.48
N GLU A 173 -3.86 4.11 5.61
CA GLU A 173 -4.55 4.09 6.90
C GLU A 173 -4.09 2.91 7.78
N LEU A 174 -3.96 1.71 7.20
CA LEU A 174 -3.45 0.54 7.91
C LEU A 174 -2.01 0.73 8.42
N LEU A 175 -1.13 1.28 7.59
CA LEU A 175 0.29 1.42 7.88
C LEU A 175 0.64 2.68 8.67
N ALA A 176 -0.27 3.66 8.78
CA ALA A 176 -0.05 4.89 9.54
C ALA A 176 0.04 4.65 11.05
N ASP A 177 -0.66 3.65 11.56
CA ASP A 177 -0.58 3.23 12.95
C ASP A 177 0.61 2.28 13.16
N GLU A 178 1.66 2.78 13.79
CA GLU A 178 2.90 2.04 14.02
C GLU A 178 2.69 0.81 14.93
N ALA A 179 1.84 0.92 15.94
CA ALA A 179 1.55 -0.18 16.86
C ALA A 179 0.84 -1.33 16.13
N ARG A 180 -0.13 -0.99 15.30
CA ARG A 180 -0.85 -1.96 14.47
C ARG A 180 0.06 -2.62 13.43
N ARG A 181 0.86 -1.82 12.72
CA ARG A 181 1.84 -2.36 11.78
C ARG A 181 2.78 -3.35 12.47
N ALA A 182 3.30 -3.00 13.64
CA ALA A 182 4.16 -3.88 14.43
C ALA A 182 3.45 -5.16 14.91
N GLU A 183 2.14 -5.10 15.16
CA GLU A 183 1.33 -6.27 15.49
C GLU A 183 1.17 -7.20 14.28
N LEU A 184 0.85 -6.65 13.10
CA LEU A 184 0.78 -7.41 11.84
C LEU A 184 2.12 -8.06 11.47
N GLU A 185 3.23 -7.32 11.60
CA GLU A 185 4.57 -7.86 11.33
C GLU A 185 4.96 -9.02 12.26
N ARG A 186 4.43 -9.05 13.49
CA ARG A 186 4.67 -10.12 14.48
C ARG A 186 3.72 -11.31 14.35
N ALA A 187 2.74 -11.26 13.46
CA ALA A 187 1.79 -12.35 13.28
C ALA A 187 2.52 -13.69 13.02
N PRO A 188 2.16 -14.77 13.74
CA PRO A 188 2.87 -16.05 13.62
C PRO A 188 2.58 -16.78 12.31
N THR A 189 1.40 -16.58 11.74
CA THR A 189 0.93 -17.25 10.52
C THR A 189 0.19 -16.27 9.60
N PRO A 190 0.11 -16.56 8.28
CA PRO A 190 -0.71 -15.80 7.34
C PRO A 190 -2.18 -15.67 7.79
N ALA A 191 -2.77 -16.73 8.32
CA ALA A 191 -4.14 -16.72 8.83
C ALA A 191 -4.30 -15.79 10.05
N ALA A 192 -3.32 -15.75 10.95
CA ALA A 192 -3.34 -14.83 12.09
C ALA A 192 -3.24 -13.37 11.65
N LEU A 193 -2.38 -13.07 10.68
CA LEU A 193 -2.30 -11.72 10.09
C LEU A 193 -3.62 -11.31 9.45
N HIS A 194 -4.21 -12.18 8.66
CA HIS A 194 -5.51 -11.92 8.02
C HIS A 194 -6.62 -11.71 9.06
N ALA A 195 -6.66 -12.48 10.14
CA ALA A 195 -7.62 -12.31 11.24
C ALA A 195 -7.47 -10.93 11.93
N LEU A 196 -6.24 -10.43 12.11
CA LEU A 196 -5.99 -9.08 12.63
C LEU A 196 -6.53 -7.99 11.69
N ILE A 197 -6.40 -8.17 10.38
CA ILE A 197 -6.97 -7.24 9.39
C ILE A 197 -8.49 -7.24 9.46
N VAL A 198 -9.14 -8.41 9.51
CA VAL A 198 -10.60 -8.54 9.66
C VAL A 198 -11.09 -7.86 10.94
N ALA A 199 -10.40 -8.07 12.07
CA ALA A 199 -10.74 -7.44 13.34
C ALA A 199 -10.62 -5.90 13.25
N TYR A 200 -9.60 -5.40 12.56
CA TYR A 200 -9.43 -3.96 12.33
C TYR A 200 -10.59 -3.37 11.53
N GLU A 201 -11.02 -4.02 10.46
CA GLU A 201 -12.16 -3.56 9.64
C GLU A 201 -13.44 -3.47 10.45
N GLN A 202 -13.70 -4.43 11.33
CA GLN A 202 -14.90 -4.44 12.18
C GLN A 202 -14.95 -3.25 13.14
N ILE A 203 -13.81 -2.81 13.67
CA ILE A 203 -13.71 -1.64 14.54
C ILE A 203 -14.04 -0.35 13.80
N GLN A 204 -13.66 -0.24 12.52
CA GLN A 204 -13.92 0.95 11.69
C GLN A 204 -15.39 1.09 11.26
N VAL A 205 -16.17 0.03 11.31
CA VAL A 205 -17.58 0.01 10.88
C VAL A 205 -18.55 0.45 12.00
N VAL A 206 -18.09 0.52 13.26
CA VAL A 206 -18.96 0.99 14.37
C VAL A 206 -19.16 2.50 14.19
N PRO A 207 -20.38 2.99 13.83
CA PRO A 207 -20.65 4.42 13.79
C PRO A 207 -20.54 4.96 15.21
N GLU A 208 -19.88 6.10 15.35
CA GLU A 208 -19.87 6.90 16.57
C GLU A 208 -21.31 7.35 16.84
N THR A 209 -22.07 6.52 17.54
CA THR A 209 -23.39 6.90 18.07
C THR A 209 -23.16 7.69 19.35
N ALA A 210 -23.21 9.00 19.24
CA ALA A 210 -23.46 9.91 20.34
C ALA A 210 -24.59 10.84 19.97
#